data_08330f0cb304748cb4e7dfa7f631cb4c
#
_entry.id   08330f0cb304748cb4e7dfa7f631cb4c
#
_cell.length_a   1.000
_cell.length_b   1.000
_cell.length_c   1.000
_cell.angle_alpha   90.00
_cell.angle_beta   90.00
_cell.angle_gamma   90.00
#
_symmetry.space_group_name_H-M   'P 1'
#
loop_
_entity.id
_entity.type
_entity.pdbx_description
1 polymer ?
#
loop_
_entity_poly.entity_id
_entity_poly.type
_entity_poly.pdbx_seq_one_letter_code
_entity_poly.pdbx_strand_id
1 'polypeptide(L)'
;MKILFIFGSTAAGKMTVGQELMKITNLRLYHNHMMLEPVLEIFGDMEIYGEHKNKLLPRLREVILEEFAASKHYGLIVTGMLSMGNPDWELALAPILKIFEPCNAEIYYVELVASQEVRLQRNITENRLKHKASKRDIEASNQRLLNDDLKYSYSANGQITIDNYIKIDNSDLLPDVVAQMIKDKFSL
;
A
#
# COMPACT_ATOMS: atom_id res chain seq x y z
N MET A 1 -7.29 -5.78 17.66
CA MET A 1 -6.93 -4.75 16.62
C MET A 1 -7.03 -5.40 15.26
N LYS A 2 -7.47 -4.68 14.21
CA LYS A 2 -7.53 -5.20 12.83
C LYS A 2 -6.45 -4.53 11.96
N ILE A 3 -5.66 -5.30 11.24
CA ILE A 3 -4.62 -4.79 10.32
C ILE A 3 -4.95 -5.25 8.92
N LEU A 4 -5.21 -4.30 8.03
CA LEU A 4 -5.55 -4.54 6.64
C LEU A 4 -4.41 -4.12 5.73
N PHE A 5 -3.78 -5.05 5.07
CA PHE A 5 -2.78 -4.77 4.05
C PHE A 5 -3.43 -4.66 2.68
N ILE A 6 -3.21 -3.53 1.99
CA ILE A 6 -3.64 -3.35 0.60
C ILE A 6 -2.41 -3.31 -0.29
N PHE A 7 -2.24 -4.33 -1.12
CA PHE A 7 -1.14 -4.49 -2.05
C PHE A 7 -1.56 -4.26 -3.51
N GLY A 8 -0.58 -4.20 -4.35
CA GLY A 8 -0.74 -4.10 -5.80
C GLY A 8 0.34 -3.22 -6.42
N SER A 9 0.39 -3.20 -7.74
CA SER A 9 1.33 -2.43 -8.53
C SER A 9 1.19 -0.91 -8.33
N THR A 10 2.12 -0.15 -8.89
CA THR A 10 2.08 1.31 -8.92
C THR A 10 0.77 1.78 -9.56
N ALA A 11 0.11 2.76 -8.94
CA ALA A 11 -1.17 3.36 -9.35
C ALA A 11 -2.39 2.41 -9.40
N ALA A 12 -2.35 1.22 -8.78
CA ALA A 12 -3.51 0.31 -8.67
C ALA A 12 -4.68 0.84 -7.80
N GLY A 13 -4.57 2.03 -7.21
CA GLY A 13 -5.66 2.65 -6.43
C GLY A 13 -5.58 2.43 -4.92
N LYS A 14 -4.57 1.76 -4.39
CA LYS A 14 -4.42 1.39 -2.97
C LYS A 14 -4.72 2.51 -1.98
N MET A 15 -4.12 3.70 -2.18
CA MET A 15 -4.33 4.85 -1.30
C MET A 15 -5.78 5.34 -1.37
N THR A 16 -6.35 5.49 -2.57
CA THR A 16 -7.71 6.00 -2.76
C THR A 16 -8.74 5.05 -2.18
N VAL A 17 -8.60 3.74 -2.42
CA VAL A 17 -9.44 2.71 -1.79
C VAL A 17 -9.29 2.74 -0.26
N GLY A 18 -8.07 2.89 0.26
CA GLY A 18 -7.84 3.07 1.69
C GLY A 18 -8.52 4.32 2.27
N GLN A 19 -8.52 5.43 1.54
CA GLN A 19 -9.23 6.65 1.92
C GLN A 19 -10.75 6.45 1.96
N GLU A 20 -11.34 5.76 0.97
CA GLU A 20 -12.77 5.44 0.97
C GLU A 20 -13.13 4.46 2.10
N LEU A 21 -12.28 3.47 2.35
CA LEU A 21 -12.50 2.50 3.43
C LEU A 21 -12.48 3.17 4.82
N MET A 22 -11.64 4.19 5.03
CA MET A 22 -11.65 5.00 6.25
C MET A 22 -12.99 5.72 6.49
N LYS A 23 -13.73 6.09 5.44
CA LYS A 23 -15.02 6.79 5.58
C LYS A 23 -16.13 5.88 6.09
N ILE A 24 -16.01 4.59 5.83
CA ILE A 24 -17.05 3.58 6.12
C ILE A 24 -16.66 2.59 7.22
N THR A 25 -15.44 2.74 7.79
CA THR A 25 -14.92 1.90 8.89
C THR A 25 -14.24 2.75 9.95
N ASN A 26 -13.87 2.14 11.07
CA ASN A 26 -13.06 2.78 12.12
C ASN A 26 -11.54 2.58 11.93
N LEU A 27 -11.11 2.10 10.75
CA LEU A 27 -9.70 1.93 10.43
C LEU A 27 -9.01 3.27 10.15
N ARG A 28 -7.73 3.37 10.47
CA ARG A 28 -6.86 4.47 10.05
C ARG A 28 -6.05 4.07 8.83
N LEU A 29 -5.56 5.02 8.05
CA LEU A 29 -4.76 4.75 6.86
C LEU A 29 -3.30 5.17 7.07
N TYR A 30 -2.39 4.25 6.80
CA TYR A 30 -0.96 4.50 6.64
C TYR A 30 -0.52 4.10 5.22
N HIS A 31 -0.02 5.06 4.46
CA HIS A 31 0.59 4.79 3.15
C HIS A 31 2.01 5.33 3.09
N ASN A 32 2.89 4.65 2.35
CA ASN A 32 4.33 4.95 2.33
C ASN A 32 4.68 6.41 2.08
N HIS A 33 3.90 7.14 1.27
CA HIS A 33 4.18 8.53 0.95
C HIS A 33 3.93 9.49 2.12
N MET A 34 3.22 9.05 3.19
CA MET A 34 3.08 9.88 4.40
C MET A 34 4.42 10.14 5.09
N MET A 35 5.38 9.20 4.97
CA MET A 35 6.73 9.38 5.49
C MET A 35 7.75 9.72 4.40
N LEU A 36 7.55 9.23 3.18
CA LEU A 36 8.46 9.48 2.08
C LEU A 36 8.53 10.95 1.68
N GLU A 37 7.38 11.63 1.54
CA GLU A 37 7.35 13.02 1.06
C GLU A 37 8.06 13.98 2.01
N PRO A 38 7.83 13.99 3.34
CA PRO A 38 8.60 14.81 4.27
C PRO A 38 10.10 14.50 4.26
N VAL A 39 10.47 13.25 4.13
CA VAL A 39 11.89 12.86 4.04
C VAL A 39 12.53 13.41 2.77
N LEU A 40 11.84 13.35 1.63
CA LEU A 40 12.33 13.92 0.38
C LEU A 40 12.42 15.45 0.43
N GLU A 41 11.48 16.11 1.13
CA GLU A 41 11.51 17.56 1.32
C GLU A 41 12.74 18.01 2.12
N ILE A 42 13.14 17.24 3.14
CA ILE A 42 14.31 17.55 3.99
C ILE A 42 15.63 17.23 3.26
N PHE A 43 15.72 16.08 2.59
CA PHE A 43 16.98 15.57 2.06
C PHE A 43 17.18 15.84 0.56
N GLY A 44 16.17 16.36 -0.14
CA GLY A 44 16.23 16.63 -1.59
C GLY A 44 16.11 15.36 -2.43
N ASP A 45 16.81 15.30 -3.55
CA ASP A 45 16.65 14.27 -4.56
C ASP A 45 16.97 12.86 -4.04
N MET A 46 16.19 11.91 -4.56
CA MET A 46 16.32 10.47 -4.27
C MET A 46 17.68 9.88 -4.63
N GLU A 47 18.41 10.44 -5.60
CA GLU A 47 19.74 9.96 -6.00
C GLU A 47 20.80 10.30 -4.94
N ILE A 48 20.76 11.50 -4.40
CA ILE A 48 21.72 11.95 -3.35
C ILE A 48 21.44 11.24 -2.02
N TYR A 49 20.18 10.95 -1.76
CA TYR A 49 19.73 10.35 -0.50
C TYR A 49 19.70 8.80 -0.52
N GLY A 50 19.99 8.15 -1.64
CA GLY A 50 19.74 6.73 -1.92
C GLY A 50 20.06 5.73 -0.81
N GLU A 51 21.25 5.78 -0.21
CA GLU A 51 21.65 4.85 0.87
C GLU A 51 20.92 5.15 2.19
N HIS A 52 20.78 6.42 2.55
CA HIS A 52 20.11 6.83 3.79
C HIS A 52 18.62 6.54 3.77
N LYS A 53 17.96 6.72 2.64
CA LYS A 53 16.54 6.41 2.45
C LYS A 53 16.24 4.95 2.77
N ASN A 54 17.07 4.03 2.30
CA ASN A 54 16.87 2.60 2.50
C ASN A 54 17.02 2.16 3.97
N LYS A 55 17.64 2.99 4.80
CA LYS A 55 17.75 2.77 6.26
C LYS A 55 16.71 3.56 7.04
N LEU A 56 16.48 4.83 6.68
CA LEU A 56 15.61 5.73 7.46
C LEU A 56 14.12 5.39 7.31
N LEU A 57 13.64 5.20 6.09
CA LEU A 57 12.20 4.94 5.87
C LEU A 57 11.70 3.65 6.54
N PRO A 58 12.42 2.51 6.49
CA PRO A 58 12.04 1.33 7.26
C PRO A 58 11.98 1.60 8.78
N ARG A 59 12.95 2.32 9.35
CA ARG A 59 12.96 2.67 10.77
C ARG A 59 11.80 3.58 11.17
N LEU A 60 11.51 4.61 10.37
CA LEU A 60 10.35 5.49 10.61
C LEU A 60 9.04 4.71 10.56
N ARG A 61 8.92 3.78 9.61
CA ARG A 61 7.76 2.89 9.52
C ARG A 61 7.64 2.01 10.76
N GLU A 62 8.72 1.36 11.16
CA GLU A 62 8.77 0.48 12.31
C GLU A 62 8.29 1.21 13.57
N VAL A 63 8.88 2.35 13.90
CA VAL A 63 8.49 3.15 15.07
C VAL A 63 7.00 3.53 15.03
N ILE A 64 6.48 3.98 13.88
CA ILE A 64 5.07 4.36 13.77
C ILE A 64 4.16 3.15 13.96
N LEU A 65 4.52 2.00 13.40
CA LEU A 65 3.71 0.79 13.53
C LEU A 65 3.76 0.20 14.94
N GLU A 66 4.91 0.27 15.62
CA GLU A 66 5.05 -0.13 17.03
C GLU A 66 4.18 0.74 17.96
N GLU A 67 4.25 2.07 17.82
CA GLU A 67 3.42 2.99 18.58
C GLU A 67 1.93 2.81 18.26
N PHE A 68 1.60 2.52 17.01
CA PHE A 68 0.22 2.21 16.63
C PHE A 68 -0.25 0.90 17.26
N ALA A 69 0.58 -0.15 17.25
CA ALA A 69 0.27 -1.45 17.87
C ALA A 69 0.04 -1.35 19.39
N ALA A 70 0.77 -0.44 20.05
CA ALA A 70 0.59 -0.13 21.47
C ALA A 70 -0.65 0.74 21.76
N SER A 71 -1.27 1.31 20.74
CA SER A 71 -2.42 2.20 20.89
C SER A 71 -3.73 1.44 21.10
N LYS A 72 -4.80 2.20 21.46
CA LYS A 72 -6.17 1.66 21.57
C LYS A 72 -6.99 1.80 20.28
N HIS A 73 -6.35 2.04 19.13
CA HIS A 73 -7.06 2.16 17.86
C HIS A 73 -7.71 0.84 17.46
N TYR A 74 -8.86 0.94 16.78
CA TYR A 74 -9.59 -0.21 16.24
C TYR A 74 -8.75 -1.00 15.23
N GLY A 75 -8.07 -0.29 14.30
CA GLY A 75 -7.20 -0.93 13.33
C GLY A 75 -6.58 0.03 12.32
N LEU A 76 -5.70 -0.53 11.48
CA LEU A 76 -4.89 0.19 10.51
C LEU A 76 -4.97 -0.44 9.12
N ILE A 77 -5.12 0.40 8.12
CA ILE A 77 -4.90 0.08 6.71
C ILE A 77 -3.45 0.42 6.38
N VAL A 78 -2.68 -0.56 5.95
CA VAL A 78 -1.29 -0.37 5.49
C VAL A 78 -1.23 -0.61 3.99
N THR A 79 -0.80 0.39 3.21
CA THR A 79 -0.64 0.19 1.78
C THR A 79 0.80 -0.04 1.40
N GLY A 80 1.05 -0.99 0.51
CA GLY A 80 2.38 -1.32 0.06
C GLY A 80 2.46 -1.83 -1.37
N MET A 81 3.68 -1.91 -1.88
CA MET A 81 4.00 -2.68 -3.08
C MET A 81 4.60 -4.00 -2.61
N LEU A 82 3.91 -5.09 -2.91
CA LEU A 82 4.34 -6.44 -2.60
C LEU A 82 4.31 -7.26 -3.89
N SER A 83 5.40 -7.93 -4.19
CA SER A 83 5.49 -8.83 -5.35
C SER A 83 4.93 -10.20 -4.95
N MET A 84 3.62 -10.34 -4.93
CA MET A 84 2.96 -11.60 -4.57
C MET A 84 3.20 -12.73 -5.61
N GLY A 85 3.69 -12.38 -6.78
CA GLY A 85 4.21 -13.36 -7.75
C GLY A 85 5.59 -13.94 -7.38
N ASN A 86 6.27 -13.39 -6.36
CA ASN A 86 7.49 -13.95 -5.81
C ASN A 86 7.12 -14.96 -4.71
N PRO A 87 7.64 -16.21 -4.72
CA PRO A 87 7.36 -17.19 -3.67
C PRO A 87 7.73 -16.72 -2.26
N ASP A 88 8.72 -15.84 -2.12
CA ASP A 88 9.20 -15.32 -0.82
C ASP A 88 8.46 -14.04 -0.35
N TRP A 89 7.31 -13.70 -0.91
CA TRP A 89 6.60 -12.46 -0.57
C TRP A 89 6.22 -12.36 0.91
N GLU A 90 5.96 -13.48 1.58
CA GLU A 90 5.65 -13.53 3.01
C GLU A 90 6.83 -13.05 3.87
N LEU A 91 8.07 -13.38 3.47
CA LEU A 91 9.26 -12.93 4.18
C LEU A 91 9.40 -11.41 4.18
N ALA A 92 8.91 -10.75 3.13
CA ALA A 92 8.91 -9.29 3.07
C ALA A 92 7.94 -8.63 4.06
N LEU A 93 6.90 -9.33 4.49
CA LEU A 93 5.93 -8.88 5.48
C LEU A 93 6.27 -9.30 6.91
N ALA A 94 7.03 -10.36 7.09
CA ALA A 94 7.32 -10.93 8.40
C ALA A 94 7.78 -9.89 9.47
N PRO A 95 8.68 -8.93 9.16
CA PRO A 95 9.05 -7.91 10.12
C PRO A 95 7.88 -7.02 10.58
N ILE A 96 6.96 -6.71 9.65
CA ILE A 96 5.79 -5.89 9.96
C ILE A 96 4.77 -6.69 10.77
N LEU A 97 4.51 -7.93 10.39
CA LEU A 97 3.57 -8.82 11.10
C LEU A 97 3.99 -9.02 12.56
N LYS A 98 5.31 -9.20 12.80
CA LYS A 98 5.87 -9.35 14.12
C LYS A 98 5.57 -8.18 15.07
N ILE A 99 5.45 -6.96 14.56
CA ILE A 99 5.07 -5.78 15.36
C ILE A 99 3.67 -5.94 15.97
N PHE A 100 2.76 -6.61 15.26
CA PHE A 100 1.36 -6.74 15.66
C PHE A 100 1.03 -8.05 16.40
N GLU A 101 1.98 -8.98 16.52
CA GLU A 101 1.81 -10.22 17.30
C GLU A 101 1.46 -9.95 18.77
N PRO A 102 2.13 -9.03 19.51
CA PRO A 102 1.85 -8.82 20.92
C PRO A 102 0.44 -8.32 21.21
N CYS A 103 -0.22 -7.65 20.26
CA CYS A 103 -1.59 -7.17 20.42
C CYS A 103 -2.63 -8.14 19.84
N ASN A 104 -2.26 -9.36 19.44
CA ASN A 104 -3.13 -10.36 18.84
C ASN A 104 -3.98 -9.79 17.69
N ALA A 105 -3.34 -9.04 16.77
CA ALA A 105 -4.04 -8.39 15.69
C ALA A 105 -4.59 -9.41 14.69
N GLU A 106 -5.82 -9.17 14.22
CA GLU A 106 -6.40 -9.88 13.09
C GLU A 106 -5.84 -9.28 11.79
N ILE A 107 -5.24 -10.11 10.95
CA ILE A 107 -4.57 -9.69 9.72
C ILE A 107 -5.44 -10.01 8.51
N TYR A 108 -5.59 -9.04 7.62
CA TYR A 108 -6.36 -9.13 6.38
C TYR A 108 -5.52 -8.69 5.18
N TYR A 109 -5.71 -9.34 4.04
CA TYR A 109 -4.92 -9.11 2.83
C TYR A 109 -5.82 -8.77 1.65
N VAL A 110 -5.56 -7.64 1.01
CA VAL A 110 -6.26 -7.18 -0.20
C VAL A 110 -5.24 -6.99 -1.31
N GLU A 111 -5.38 -7.75 -2.38
CA GLU A 111 -4.62 -7.54 -3.61
C GLU A 111 -5.47 -6.74 -4.60
N LEU A 112 -5.02 -5.54 -4.98
CA LEU A 112 -5.64 -4.75 -6.03
C LEU A 112 -4.87 -4.91 -7.33
N VAL A 113 -5.61 -5.32 -8.36
CA VAL A 113 -5.11 -5.44 -9.73
C VAL A 113 -5.85 -4.44 -10.61
N ALA A 114 -5.11 -3.80 -11.52
CA ALA A 114 -5.69 -2.96 -12.55
C ALA A 114 -4.83 -3.04 -13.81
N SER A 115 -5.44 -2.88 -14.99
CA SER A 115 -4.72 -2.85 -16.26
C SER A 115 -3.66 -1.73 -16.27
N GLN A 116 -2.60 -1.91 -17.05
CA GLN A 116 -1.53 -0.91 -17.16
C GLN A 116 -2.08 0.43 -17.68
N GLU A 117 -2.98 0.38 -18.66
CA GLU A 117 -3.63 1.57 -19.21
C GLU A 117 -4.39 2.36 -18.13
N VAL A 118 -5.24 1.70 -17.35
CA VAL A 118 -5.97 2.33 -16.24
C VAL A 118 -5.02 2.90 -15.20
N ARG A 119 -3.92 2.21 -14.90
CA ARG A 119 -2.93 2.70 -13.94
C ARG A 119 -2.18 3.93 -14.44
N LEU A 120 -1.87 4.03 -15.73
CA LEU A 120 -1.31 5.23 -16.34
C LEU A 120 -2.28 6.42 -16.25
N GLN A 121 -3.57 6.20 -16.52
CA GLN A 121 -4.61 7.23 -16.34
C GLN A 121 -4.72 7.66 -14.86
N ARG A 122 -4.68 6.72 -13.91
CA ARG A 122 -4.71 7.02 -12.47
C ARG A 122 -3.44 7.70 -11.98
N ASN A 123 -2.31 7.53 -12.68
CA ASN A 123 -1.03 8.09 -12.27
C ASN A 123 -1.00 9.63 -12.31
N ILE A 124 -1.88 10.26 -13.09
CA ILE A 124 -1.98 11.71 -13.26
C ILE A 124 -3.16 12.33 -12.47
N THR A 125 -3.89 11.58 -11.67
CA THR A 125 -5.06 12.09 -10.95
C THR A 125 -4.67 13.12 -9.88
N GLU A 126 -5.54 14.14 -9.71
CA GLU A 126 -5.32 15.21 -8.73
C GLU A 126 -5.10 14.67 -7.30
N ASN A 127 -5.95 13.72 -6.85
CA ASN A 127 -5.80 13.10 -5.53
C ASN A 127 -4.41 12.49 -5.34
N ARG A 128 -3.89 11.80 -6.37
CA ARG A 128 -2.55 11.21 -6.31
C ARG A 128 -1.46 12.27 -6.21
N LEU A 129 -1.50 13.30 -7.05
CA LEU A 129 -0.49 14.35 -7.11
C LEU A 129 -0.50 15.26 -5.88
N LYS A 130 -1.67 15.41 -5.24
CA LYS A 130 -1.82 16.12 -3.97
C LYS A 130 -1.08 15.38 -2.83
N HIS A 131 -1.21 14.06 -2.75
CA HIS A 131 -0.63 13.24 -1.68
C HIS A 131 0.77 12.71 -1.96
N LYS A 132 1.28 12.86 -3.19
CA LYS A 132 2.57 12.31 -3.65
C LYS A 132 3.30 13.33 -4.50
N ALA A 133 3.86 14.37 -3.86
CA ALA A 133 4.56 15.45 -4.54
C ALA A 133 5.71 14.92 -5.43
N SER A 134 6.41 13.86 -4.99
CA SER A 134 7.45 13.16 -5.76
C SER A 134 6.96 12.49 -7.06
N LYS A 135 5.64 12.53 -7.35
CA LYS A 135 5.03 11.99 -8.57
C LYS A 135 4.53 13.06 -9.54
N ARG A 136 4.79 14.35 -9.26
CA ARG A 136 4.34 15.47 -10.09
C ARG A 136 5.08 15.59 -11.42
N ASP A 137 6.30 15.07 -11.49
CA ASP A 137 6.94 14.79 -12.79
C ASP A 137 6.25 13.57 -13.40
N ILE A 138 5.27 13.84 -14.26
CA ILE A 138 4.39 12.82 -14.85
C ILE A 138 5.18 11.89 -15.76
N GLU A 139 6.09 12.41 -16.56
CA GLU A 139 6.89 11.61 -17.50
C GLU A 139 7.76 10.62 -16.73
N ALA A 140 8.55 11.09 -15.78
CA ALA A 140 9.38 10.23 -14.93
C ALA A 140 8.53 9.25 -14.10
N SER A 141 7.34 9.66 -13.63
CA SER A 141 6.42 8.80 -12.90
C SER A 141 5.84 7.69 -13.75
N ASN A 142 5.46 7.98 -15.01
CA ASN A 142 4.97 6.99 -15.97
C ASN A 142 6.08 6.02 -16.37
N GLN A 143 7.27 6.52 -16.71
CA GLN A 143 8.40 5.67 -17.04
C GLN A 143 8.76 4.70 -15.90
N ARG A 144 8.71 5.18 -14.66
CA ARG A 144 8.93 4.32 -13.48
C ARG A 144 7.86 3.25 -13.35
N LEU A 145 6.57 3.58 -13.61
CA LEU A 145 5.47 2.61 -13.59
C LEU A 145 5.71 1.50 -14.61
N LEU A 146 6.09 1.85 -15.84
CA LEU A 146 6.38 0.89 -16.90
C LEU A 146 7.59 0.01 -16.57
N ASN A 147 8.65 0.60 -16.04
CA ASN A 147 9.86 -0.14 -15.64
C ASN A 147 9.58 -1.07 -14.45
N ASP A 148 8.74 -0.66 -13.49
CA ASP A 148 8.34 -1.50 -12.37
C ASP A 148 7.56 -2.74 -12.85
N ASP A 149 6.69 -2.59 -13.86
CA ASP A 149 5.93 -3.69 -14.43
C ASP A 149 6.82 -4.73 -15.15
N LEU A 150 7.93 -4.28 -15.77
CA LEU A 150 8.90 -5.19 -16.38
C LEU A 150 9.75 -5.93 -15.35
N LYS A 151 9.96 -5.32 -14.19
CA LYS A 151 10.88 -5.83 -13.17
C LYS A 151 10.21 -6.70 -12.12
N TYR A 152 8.95 -6.42 -11.78
CA TYR A 152 8.29 -7.04 -10.64
C TYR A 152 7.00 -7.76 -11.04
N SER A 153 6.79 -8.95 -10.52
CA SER A 153 5.53 -9.68 -10.60
C SER A 153 4.68 -9.34 -9.37
N TYR A 154 3.82 -8.33 -9.48
CA TYR A 154 3.02 -7.86 -8.35
C TYR A 154 1.83 -8.75 -8.01
N SER A 155 1.33 -9.50 -8.98
CA SER A 155 0.18 -10.37 -8.79
C SER A 155 0.61 -11.83 -8.74
N ALA A 156 0.03 -12.58 -7.83
CA ALA A 156 0.26 -14.02 -7.76
C ALA A 156 -0.32 -14.73 -8.99
N ASN A 157 0.51 -15.63 -9.54
CA ASN A 157 0.07 -16.59 -10.55
C ASN A 157 -0.50 -17.81 -9.83
N GLY A 158 -1.83 -17.94 -9.81
CA GLY A 158 -2.50 -19.05 -9.15
C GLY A 158 -3.36 -18.64 -7.95
N GLN A 159 -3.86 -19.65 -7.26
CA GLN A 159 -4.71 -19.45 -6.09
C GLN A 159 -3.84 -19.25 -4.85
N ILE A 160 -4.03 -18.14 -4.15
CA ILE A 160 -3.45 -17.91 -2.83
C ILE A 160 -4.36 -18.56 -1.80
N THR A 161 -3.78 -19.44 -1.00
CA THR A 161 -4.48 -20.20 0.06
C THR A 161 -4.25 -19.59 1.44
N ILE A 162 -4.31 -18.27 1.55
CA ILE A 162 -4.18 -17.57 2.82
C ILE A 162 -5.57 -17.22 3.32
N ASP A 163 -5.79 -17.42 4.61
CA ASP A 163 -6.99 -16.94 5.28
C ASP A 163 -7.07 -15.41 5.22
N ASN A 164 -8.29 -14.87 5.19
CA ASN A 164 -8.53 -13.43 5.16
C ASN A 164 -7.91 -12.70 3.94
N TYR A 165 -7.91 -13.33 2.79
CA TYR A 165 -7.41 -12.76 1.53
C TYR A 165 -8.55 -12.51 0.53
N ILE A 166 -8.41 -11.41 -0.22
CA ILE A 166 -9.23 -11.11 -1.41
C ILE A 166 -8.38 -10.47 -2.50
N LYS A 167 -8.55 -10.92 -3.74
CA LYS A 167 -8.01 -10.28 -4.95
C LYS A 167 -9.14 -9.61 -5.70
N ILE A 168 -8.96 -8.34 -6.04
CA ILE A 168 -9.95 -7.52 -6.74
C ILE A 168 -9.28 -6.91 -7.98
N ASP A 169 -9.78 -7.26 -9.17
CA ASP A 169 -9.52 -6.44 -10.35
C ASP A 169 -10.44 -5.22 -10.28
N ASN A 170 -9.82 -4.07 -10.05
CA ASN A 170 -10.52 -2.81 -9.89
C ASN A 170 -10.37 -1.87 -11.09
N SER A 171 -10.03 -2.42 -12.27
CA SER A 171 -9.85 -1.62 -13.50
C SER A 171 -11.07 -0.74 -13.78
N ASP A 172 -12.26 -1.33 -13.69
CA ASP A 172 -13.53 -0.67 -14.02
C ASP A 172 -14.39 -0.34 -12.79
N LEU A 173 -13.81 -0.46 -11.59
CA LEU A 173 -14.54 -0.21 -10.34
C LEU A 173 -14.19 1.14 -9.73
N LEU A 174 -15.19 1.83 -9.19
CA LEU A 174 -14.99 3.02 -8.39
C LEU A 174 -14.36 2.68 -7.02
N PRO A 175 -13.54 3.55 -6.44
CA PRO A 175 -12.84 3.26 -5.19
C PRO A 175 -13.76 2.99 -3.99
N ASP A 176 -14.91 3.64 -3.92
CA ASP A 176 -15.93 3.44 -2.88
C ASP A 176 -16.61 2.07 -3.00
N VAL A 177 -16.87 1.62 -4.22
CA VAL A 177 -17.40 0.26 -4.48
C VAL A 177 -16.39 -0.78 -4.01
N VAL A 178 -15.10 -0.61 -4.34
CA VAL A 178 -14.03 -1.51 -3.89
C VAL A 178 -13.92 -1.50 -2.37
N ALA A 179 -14.01 -0.33 -1.74
CA ALA A 179 -13.99 -0.21 -0.29
C ALA A 179 -15.17 -0.95 0.36
N GLN A 180 -16.37 -0.85 -0.21
CA GLN A 180 -17.54 -1.58 0.28
C GLN A 180 -17.36 -3.11 0.15
N MET A 181 -16.83 -3.60 -0.98
CA MET A 181 -16.52 -5.02 -1.18
C MET A 181 -15.55 -5.55 -0.11
N ILE A 182 -14.51 -4.77 0.21
CA ILE A 182 -13.53 -5.14 1.25
C ILE A 182 -14.19 -5.19 2.62
N LYS A 183 -14.98 -4.15 2.96
CA LYS A 183 -15.72 -4.09 4.22
C LYS A 183 -16.63 -5.28 4.41
N ASP A 184 -17.43 -5.62 3.39
CA ASP A 184 -18.39 -6.72 3.46
C ASP A 184 -17.69 -8.08 3.56
N LYS A 185 -16.59 -8.27 2.79
CA LYS A 185 -15.80 -9.50 2.80
C LYS A 185 -15.24 -9.82 4.18
N PHE A 186 -14.76 -8.80 4.91
CA PHE A 186 -14.05 -8.98 6.17
C PHE A 186 -14.85 -8.52 7.40
N SER A 187 -16.11 -8.10 7.22
CA SER A 187 -16.97 -7.60 8.30
C SER A 187 -16.27 -6.51 9.15
N LEU A 188 -15.75 -5.48 8.46
CA LEU A 188 -14.98 -4.38 9.06
C LEU A 188 -15.87 -3.28 9.61
#